data_ba21ccfba93ae16d35632be3be79fe16
#
_entry.id   ba21ccfba93ae16d35632be3be79fe16
#
_cell.length_a   1.000
_cell.length_b   1.000
_cell.length_c   1.000
_cell.angle_alpha   90.00
_cell.angle_beta   90.00
_cell.angle_gamma   90.00
#
_symmetry.space_group_name_H-M   'P 1'
#
loop_
_entity.id
_entity.type
_entity.pdbx_description
1 polymer ?
#
loop_
_entity_poly.entity_id
_entity_poly.type
_entity_poly.pdbx_seq_one_letter_code
_entity_poly.pdbx_strand_id
1 'polypeptide(L)'
;MTSENEAAVSAAVAKLYDTYPFPPEPLIDEPPPGYNWRWHWPSAYSFCTGHAPHSNTIKILDAGCGSGVGTEYLVHLNPDAQVTGIDLSAGTLAVARERCQRSGADRVTFQQLSIYDVGQLEDRFDLINCVGVLHHMPDPIKGIQALATKLAPGGLLHIFVYAALGRWEISLMQQAIAMLQGEHRGDYRDGVQVGRQLFGALPETNRIVKRDKERWALENHQDECFADMYVHPQEVDYTIDTLFELIDASGLEFVGFSNPRYWDLNRLVGKSDDVMARAQTLGTREQYRLIELLDPELTHYEFFLSRPPLPQSDWSRSESLLSAIPSRHACMSGWPSKSFFDYDYQLVKLTDPEYDFLSRCADPGITDADTVAELIADTDFTLDDVRSLQRRQLIVLSPTIPTTP
;
A
#
# COMPACT_ATOMS: atom_id res chain seq x y z
N MET A 1 6.10 -1.36 27.22
CA MET A 1 4.80 -1.64 27.92
C MET A 1 4.88 -2.98 28.62
N THR A 2 4.07 -3.24 29.68
CA THR A 2 3.93 -4.59 30.24
C THR A 2 2.99 -5.42 29.36
N SER A 3 3.14 -6.75 29.38
CA SER A 3 2.28 -7.65 28.58
C SER A 3 0.76 -7.50 28.90
N GLU A 4 0.43 -7.17 30.15
CA GLU A 4 -0.95 -6.89 30.54
C GLU A 4 -1.51 -5.62 29.89
N ASN A 5 -0.69 -4.59 29.75
CA ASN A 5 -1.10 -3.35 29.09
C ASN A 5 -1.24 -3.55 27.58
N GLU A 6 -0.35 -4.34 26.95
CA GLU A 6 -0.47 -4.70 25.54
C GLU A 6 -1.78 -5.48 25.26
N ALA A 7 -2.12 -6.43 26.11
CA ALA A 7 -3.39 -7.17 26.00
C ALA A 7 -4.63 -6.28 26.16
N ALA A 8 -4.59 -5.34 27.11
CA ALA A 8 -5.69 -4.40 27.32
C ALA A 8 -5.91 -3.47 26.14
N VAL A 9 -4.82 -2.95 25.54
CA VAL A 9 -4.90 -2.09 24.34
C VAL A 9 -5.41 -2.92 23.15
N SER A 10 -4.89 -4.12 22.90
CA SER A 10 -5.38 -4.99 21.84
C SER A 10 -6.86 -5.32 21.97
N ALA A 11 -7.34 -5.57 23.21
CA ALA A 11 -8.76 -5.80 23.47
C ALA A 11 -9.61 -4.54 23.22
N ALA A 12 -9.10 -3.34 23.52
CA ALA A 12 -9.78 -2.09 23.24
C ALA A 12 -9.90 -1.86 21.71
N VAL A 13 -8.84 -2.12 20.93
CA VAL A 13 -8.85 -2.03 19.47
C VAL A 13 -9.85 -3.03 18.89
N ALA A 14 -9.82 -4.30 19.31
CA ALA A 14 -10.79 -5.31 18.87
C ALA A 14 -12.24 -4.88 19.16
N LYS A 15 -12.50 -4.34 20.35
CA LYS A 15 -13.84 -3.85 20.74
C LYS A 15 -14.31 -2.68 19.87
N LEU A 16 -13.40 -1.78 19.43
CA LEU A 16 -13.74 -0.71 18.50
C LEU A 16 -14.27 -1.31 17.20
N TYR A 17 -13.51 -2.23 16.59
CA TYR A 17 -13.85 -2.82 15.30
C TYR A 17 -14.99 -3.87 15.38
N ASP A 18 -15.25 -4.46 16.54
CA ASP A 18 -16.49 -5.21 16.80
C ASP A 18 -17.73 -4.28 16.87
N THR A 19 -17.54 -3.01 17.26
CA THR A 19 -18.62 -2.01 17.35
C THR A 19 -18.83 -1.32 16.00
N TYR A 20 -17.76 -1.02 15.30
CA TYR A 20 -17.69 -0.32 14.02
C TYR A 20 -16.75 -1.07 13.07
N PRO A 21 -17.24 -2.13 12.38
CA PRO A 21 -16.43 -2.87 11.40
C PRO A 21 -15.87 -1.95 10.32
N PHE A 22 -14.55 -2.02 10.09
CA PHE A 22 -13.86 -1.11 9.20
C PHE A 22 -13.00 -1.86 8.16
N PRO A 23 -12.86 -1.35 6.93
CA PRO A 23 -13.60 -0.22 6.34
C PRO A 23 -15.08 -0.59 6.04
N PRO A 24 -15.99 0.41 6.07
CA PRO A 24 -17.45 0.18 5.95
C PRO A 24 -17.93 0.09 4.49
N GLU A 25 -17.10 -0.38 3.60
CA GLU A 25 -17.43 -0.51 2.18
C GLU A 25 -18.63 -1.45 1.97
N PRO A 26 -19.54 -1.15 1.02
CA PRO A 26 -20.70 -1.97 0.76
C PRO A 26 -20.32 -3.39 0.33
N LEU A 27 -21.15 -4.36 0.70
CA LEU A 27 -21.05 -5.74 0.21
C LEU A 27 -21.68 -5.82 -1.18
N ILE A 28 -20.95 -6.32 -2.16
CA ILE A 28 -21.41 -6.48 -3.54
C ILE A 28 -21.37 -7.96 -3.95
N ASP A 29 -22.24 -8.35 -4.90
CA ASP A 29 -22.37 -9.74 -5.37
C ASP A 29 -21.56 -10.00 -6.66
N GLU A 30 -20.49 -9.21 -6.86
CA GLU A 30 -19.59 -9.29 -8.00
C GLU A 30 -18.17 -8.88 -7.57
N PRO A 31 -17.11 -9.22 -8.33
CA PRO A 31 -15.76 -8.76 -8.04
C PRO A 31 -15.68 -7.24 -7.90
N PRO A 32 -14.86 -6.70 -6.98
CA PRO A 32 -14.73 -5.27 -6.79
C PRO A 32 -14.18 -4.61 -8.06
N PRO A 33 -14.67 -3.41 -8.42
CA PRO A 33 -14.24 -2.73 -9.64
C PRO A 33 -12.82 -2.17 -9.52
N GLY A 34 -12.10 -2.15 -10.63
CA GLY A 34 -10.79 -1.55 -10.70
C GLY A 34 -9.67 -2.44 -10.13
N TYR A 35 -8.61 -1.80 -9.67
CA TYR A 35 -7.41 -2.48 -9.16
C TYR A 35 -6.69 -1.60 -8.14
N ASN A 36 -5.92 -2.27 -7.28
CA ASN A 36 -4.79 -1.67 -6.58
C ASN A 36 -3.54 -2.44 -6.98
N TRP A 37 -2.63 -1.81 -7.71
CA TRP A 37 -1.44 -2.45 -8.23
C TRP A 37 -0.52 -3.02 -7.14
N ARG A 38 -0.56 -2.46 -5.94
CA ARG A 38 0.22 -2.91 -4.78
C ARG A 38 -0.26 -4.27 -4.27
N TRP A 39 -1.52 -4.60 -4.55
CA TRP A 39 -2.16 -5.87 -4.21
C TRP A 39 -2.12 -6.88 -5.36
N HIS A 40 -1.68 -6.47 -6.54
CA HIS A 40 -1.46 -7.34 -7.69
C HIS A 40 0.00 -7.81 -7.70
N TRP A 41 0.25 -9.09 -7.38
CA TRP A 41 1.59 -9.64 -7.21
C TRP A 41 2.55 -9.32 -8.37
N PRO A 42 2.21 -9.57 -9.64
CA PRO A 42 3.12 -9.26 -10.74
C PRO A 42 3.51 -7.79 -10.82
N SER A 43 2.58 -6.88 -10.55
CA SER A 43 2.84 -5.43 -10.57
C SER A 43 3.71 -5.00 -9.38
N ALA A 44 3.37 -5.43 -8.17
CA ALA A 44 4.13 -5.12 -6.96
C ALA A 44 5.56 -5.68 -7.03
N TYR A 45 5.70 -6.94 -7.48
CA TYR A 45 7.00 -7.57 -7.65
C TYR A 45 7.84 -6.85 -8.71
N SER A 46 7.24 -6.55 -9.86
CA SER A 46 7.93 -5.82 -10.93
C SER A 46 8.34 -4.41 -10.51
N PHE A 47 7.50 -3.71 -9.75
CA PHE A 47 7.84 -2.42 -9.17
C PHE A 47 9.08 -2.51 -8.27
N CYS A 48 9.14 -3.55 -7.43
CA CYS A 48 10.21 -3.74 -6.45
C CYS A 48 11.51 -4.31 -7.05
N THR A 49 11.46 -5.06 -8.16
CA THR A 49 12.61 -5.81 -8.70
C THR A 49 13.04 -5.35 -10.09
N GLY A 50 12.17 -4.62 -10.78
CA GLY A 50 12.38 -4.23 -12.18
C GLY A 50 12.05 -5.32 -13.21
N HIS A 51 11.56 -6.51 -12.79
CA HIS A 51 11.16 -7.58 -13.71
C HIS A 51 9.93 -8.34 -13.22
N ALA A 52 9.26 -9.07 -14.13
CA ALA A 52 8.13 -9.91 -13.79
C ALA A 52 8.54 -11.09 -12.88
N PRO A 53 7.66 -11.54 -11.97
CA PRO A 53 7.93 -12.70 -11.14
C PRO A 53 7.97 -13.98 -11.99
N HIS A 54 8.74 -14.98 -11.54
CA HIS A 54 8.82 -16.29 -12.20
C HIS A 54 7.57 -17.15 -12.00
N SER A 55 6.76 -16.85 -10.99
CA SER A 55 5.55 -17.60 -10.66
C SER A 55 4.48 -16.68 -10.11
N ASN A 56 3.23 -16.96 -10.47
CA ASN A 56 2.03 -16.34 -9.89
C ASN A 56 1.35 -17.27 -8.85
N THR A 57 1.81 -18.53 -8.75
CA THR A 57 1.36 -19.46 -7.69
C THR A 57 2.12 -19.14 -6.41
N ILE A 58 1.55 -18.25 -5.62
CA ILE A 58 2.15 -17.68 -4.42
C ILE A 58 1.23 -17.79 -3.21
N LYS A 59 1.80 -17.54 -2.04
CA LYS A 59 1.04 -17.39 -0.79
C LYS A 59 1.03 -15.93 -0.34
N ILE A 60 -0.17 -15.42 -0.07
CA ILE A 60 -0.39 -14.03 0.36
C ILE A 60 -0.98 -14.05 1.78
N LEU A 61 -0.43 -13.22 2.66
CA LEU A 61 -1.01 -12.91 3.96
C LEU A 61 -1.59 -11.50 3.95
N ASP A 62 -2.86 -11.37 4.30
CA ASP A 62 -3.49 -10.08 4.60
C ASP A 62 -3.56 -9.96 6.13
N ALA A 63 -2.63 -9.19 6.70
CA ALA A 63 -2.41 -9.09 8.13
C ALA A 63 -3.16 -7.88 8.71
N GLY A 64 -4.20 -8.12 9.48
CA GLY A 64 -5.18 -7.12 9.89
C GLY A 64 -6.15 -6.83 8.74
N CYS A 65 -6.80 -7.88 8.23
CA CYS A 65 -7.61 -7.82 7.01
C CYS A 65 -8.92 -7.03 7.16
N GLY A 66 -9.29 -6.64 8.38
CA GLY A 66 -10.49 -5.87 8.66
C GLY A 66 -11.75 -6.51 8.07
N SER A 67 -12.64 -5.70 7.51
CA SER A 67 -13.87 -6.16 6.84
C SER A 67 -13.64 -6.86 5.48
N GLY A 68 -12.37 -7.13 5.12
CA GLY A 68 -11.99 -7.94 3.97
C GLY A 68 -11.91 -7.19 2.64
N VAL A 69 -11.96 -5.86 2.63
CA VAL A 69 -11.86 -5.09 1.37
C VAL A 69 -10.54 -5.35 0.66
N GLY A 70 -9.41 -5.25 1.37
CA GLY A 70 -8.09 -5.60 0.79
C GLY A 70 -8.01 -7.06 0.37
N THR A 71 -8.53 -7.96 1.21
CA THR A 71 -8.53 -9.41 0.95
C THR A 71 -9.28 -9.77 -0.33
N GLU A 72 -10.45 -9.17 -0.56
CA GLU A 72 -11.26 -9.37 -1.76
C GLU A 72 -10.46 -9.03 -3.03
N TYR A 73 -9.81 -7.85 -3.06
CA TYR A 73 -8.92 -7.47 -4.15
C TYR A 73 -7.73 -8.41 -4.30
N LEU A 74 -7.07 -8.80 -3.19
CA LEU A 74 -5.93 -9.73 -3.22
C LEU A 74 -6.30 -11.06 -3.88
N VAL A 75 -7.51 -11.58 -3.63
CA VAL A 75 -8.00 -12.83 -4.23
C VAL A 75 -8.30 -12.64 -5.72
N HIS A 76 -9.03 -11.58 -6.10
CA HIS A 76 -9.45 -11.39 -7.49
C HIS A 76 -8.29 -10.98 -8.41
N LEU A 77 -7.36 -10.17 -7.91
CA LEU A 77 -6.20 -9.73 -8.69
C LEU A 77 -5.14 -10.83 -8.85
N ASN A 78 -5.14 -11.87 -8.00
CA ASN A 78 -4.13 -12.94 -8.02
C ASN A 78 -4.82 -14.32 -8.13
N PRO A 79 -5.31 -14.70 -9.32
CA PRO A 79 -6.12 -15.90 -9.50
C PRO A 79 -5.43 -17.22 -9.14
N ASP A 80 -4.10 -17.26 -9.14
CA ASP A 80 -3.30 -18.44 -8.82
C ASP A 80 -2.76 -18.45 -7.38
N ALA A 81 -3.06 -17.41 -6.59
CA ALA A 81 -2.56 -17.28 -5.23
C ALA A 81 -3.46 -17.98 -4.20
N GLN A 82 -2.84 -18.43 -3.11
CA GLN A 82 -3.51 -18.81 -1.87
C GLN A 82 -3.47 -17.62 -0.89
N VAL A 83 -4.63 -17.16 -0.45
CA VAL A 83 -4.73 -16.00 0.44
C VAL A 83 -5.11 -16.44 1.85
N THR A 84 -4.43 -15.90 2.84
CA THR A 84 -4.79 -16.03 4.26
C THR A 84 -5.07 -14.64 4.82
N GLY A 85 -6.25 -14.43 5.38
CA GLY A 85 -6.61 -13.20 6.08
C GLY A 85 -6.61 -13.42 7.59
N ILE A 86 -5.95 -12.55 8.35
CA ILE A 86 -5.99 -12.58 9.82
C ILE A 86 -6.44 -11.24 10.39
N ASP A 87 -7.23 -11.29 11.45
CA ASP A 87 -7.65 -10.11 12.22
C ASP A 87 -7.93 -10.48 13.68
N LEU A 88 -7.89 -9.48 14.59
CA LEU A 88 -8.22 -9.66 16.01
C LEU A 88 -9.73 -9.73 16.26
N SER A 89 -10.51 -8.97 15.47
CA SER A 89 -11.96 -8.84 15.64
C SER A 89 -12.71 -9.99 14.97
N ALA A 90 -13.47 -10.75 15.76
CA ALA A 90 -14.33 -11.79 15.22
C ALA A 90 -15.51 -11.22 14.43
N GLY A 91 -16.01 -10.04 14.84
CA GLY A 91 -17.10 -9.33 14.16
C GLY A 91 -16.68 -8.88 12.77
N THR A 92 -15.53 -8.25 12.67
CA THR A 92 -14.97 -7.80 11.39
C THR A 92 -14.68 -8.96 10.45
N LEU A 93 -14.12 -10.07 10.97
CA LEU A 93 -13.91 -11.29 10.18
C LEU A 93 -15.20 -11.94 9.68
N ALA A 94 -16.32 -11.80 10.39
CA ALA A 94 -17.62 -12.27 9.89
C ALA A 94 -18.03 -11.49 8.64
N VAL A 95 -17.84 -10.16 8.64
CA VAL A 95 -18.07 -9.29 7.47
C VAL A 95 -17.13 -9.65 6.32
N ALA A 96 -15.83 -9.87 6.61
CA ALA A 96 -14.84 -10.26 5.60
C ALA A 96 -15.21 -11.58 4.88
N ARG A 97 -15.68 -12.59 5.65
CA ARG A 97 -16.16 -13.86 5.08
C ARG A 97 -17.38 -13.67 4.19
N GLU A 98 -18.36 -12.88 4.64
CA GLU A 98 -19.55 -12.58 3.84
C GLU A 98 -19.16 -11.83 2.55
N ARG A 99 -18.30 -10.82 2.63
CA ARG A 99 -17.78 -10.05 1.48
C ARG A 99 -17.16 -10.99 0.45
N CYS A 100 -16.18 -11.77 0.85
CA CYS A 100 -15.48 -12.68 -0.05
C CYS A 100 -16.38 -13.76 -0.63
N GLN A 101 -17.33 -14.27 0.15
CA GLN A 101 -18.32 -15.23 -0.35
C GLN A 101 -19.24 -14.61 -1.41
N ARG A 102 -19.70 -13.38 -1.21
CA ARG A 102 -20.62 -12.70 -2.13
C ARG A 102 -19.94 -12.36 -3.45
N SER A 103 -18.71 -11.86 -3.39
CA SER A 103 -17.95 -11.50 -4.59
C SER A 103 -17.31 -12.69 -5.34
N GLY A 104 -17.40 -13.91 -4.78
CA GLY A 104 -16.75 -15.09 -5.35
C GLY A 104 -15.26 -15.19 -5.06
N ALA A 105 -14.76 -14.45 -4.08
CA ALA A 105 -13.37 -14.54 -3.60
C ALA A 105 -13.19 -15.73 -2.63
N ASP A 106 -13.47 -16.94 -3.07
CA ASP A 106 -13.57 -18.17 -2.25
C ASP A 106 -12.22 -18.84 -1.94
N ARG A 107 -11.12 -18.35 -2.55
CA ARG A 107 -9.75 -18.88 -2.36
C ARG A 107 -9.02 -18.21 -1.18
N VAL A 108 -9.75 -17.88 -0.12
CA VAL A 108 -9.20 -17.28 1.09
C VAL A 108 -9.52 -18.11 2.32
N THR A 109 -8.56 -18.20 3.24
CA THR A 109 -8.76 -18.77 4.58
C THR A 109 -8.67 -17.64 5.61
N PHE A 110 -9.71 -17.47 6.43
CA PHE A 110 -9.73 -16.46 7.49
C PHE A 110 -9.48 -17.08 8.86
N GLN A 111 -8.61 -16.44 9.64
CA GLN A 111 -8.26 -16.85 11.00
C GLN A 111 -8.35 -15.66 11.97
N GLN A 112 -9.00 -15.85 13.12
CA GLN A 112 -8.92 -14.87 14.21
C GLN A 112 -7.58 -15.06 14.89
N LEU A 113 -6.64 -14.14 14.62
CA LEU A 113 -5.26 -14.25 15.08
C LEU A 113 -4.64 -12.85 15.22
N SER A 114 -3.89 -12.65 16.29
CA SER A 114 -3.05 -11.46 16.45
C SER A 114 -1.83 -11.53 15.53
N ILE A 115 -1.39 -10.38 15.02
CA ILE A 115 -0.09 -10.28 14.32
C ILE A 115 1.06 -10.76 15.22
N TYR A 116 0.98 -10.56 16.54
CA TYR A 116 1.99 -11.07 17.46
C TYR A 116 2.10 -12.60 17.45
N ASP A 117 1.01 -13.28 17.12
CA ASP A 117 0.88 -14.73 17.12
C ASP A 117 1.00 -15.35 15.71
N VAL A 118 1.35 -14.56 14.70
CA VAL A 118 1.49 -15.03 13.30
C VAL A 118 2.48 -16.20 13.17
N GLY A 119 3.35 -16.41 14.16
CA GLY A 119 4.19 -17.60 14.30
C GLY A 119 3.44 -18.92 14.28
N GLN A 120 2.15 -18.94 14.67
CA GLN A 120 1.28 -20.12 14.65
C GLN A 120 0.87 -20.55 13.22
N LEU A 121 0.95 -19.67 12.24
CA LEU A 121 0.75 -20.04 10.84
C LEU A 121 1.91 -20.93 10.38
N GLU A 122 1.61 -22.01 9.67
CA GLU A 122 2.65 -22.94 9.18
C GLU A 122 3.45 -22.33 8.02
N ASP A 123 2.74 -21.60 7.16
CA ASP A 123 3.28 -21.08 5.91
C ASP A 123 4.26 -19.89 6.09
N ARG A 124 5.07 -19.68 5.07
CA ARG A 124 5.72 -18.42 4.73
C ARG A 124 5.02 -17.82 3.52
N PHE A 125 5.07 -16.51 3.40
CA PHE A 125 4.30 -15.76 2.40
C PHE A 125 5.23 -15.02 1.46
N ASP A 126 4.89 -15.03 0.18
CA ASP A 126 5.62 -14.29 -0.86
C ASP A 126 5.22 -12.81 -0.84
N LEU A 127 3.96 -12.53 -0.51
CA LEU A 127 3.46 -11.18 -0.27
C LEU A 127 2.75 -11.14 1.09
N ILE A 128 3.15 -10.20 1.94
CA ILE A 128 2.40 -9.84 3.15
C ILE A 128 1.85 -8.43 2.93
N ASN A 129 0.54 -8.27 3.03
CA ASN A 129 -0.14 -6.98 3.04
C ASN A 129 -0.47 -6.60 4.48
N CYS A 130 -0.03 -5.42 4.93
CA CYS A 130 -0.29 -4.90 6.27
C CYS A 130 -0.62 -3.40 6.16
N VAL A 131 -1.86 -3.12 5.80
CA VAL A 131 -2.35 -1.78 5.45
C VAL A 131 -3.29 -1.27 6.53
N GLY A 132 -2.94 -0.15 7.16
CA GLY A 132 -3.79 0.47 8.18
C GLY A 132 -3.75 -0.24 9.55
N VAL A 133 -2.67 -0.96 9.90
CA VAL A 133 -2.69 -1.85 11.08
C VAL A 133 -1.58 -1.56 12.09
N LEU A 134 -0.32 -1.49 11.66
CA LEU A 134 0.83 -1.41 12.58
C LEU A 134 0.77 -0.20 13.53
N HIS A 135 0.24 0.92 13.07
CA HIS A 135 0.11 2.14 13.88
C HIS A 135 -0.99 2.05 14.95
N HIS A 136 -1.84 1.02 14.90
CA HIS A 136 -2.84 0.72 15.92
C HIS A 136 -2.39 -0.37 16.90
N MET A 137 -1.22 -0.94 16.70
CA MET A 137 -0.68 -1.93 17.62
C MET A 137 -0.05 -1.27 18.87
N PRO A 138 -0.16 -1.91 20.04
CA PRO A 138 0.51 -1.42 21.26
C PRO A 138 2.04 -1.38 21.13
N ASP A 139 2.61 -2.32 20.40
CA ASP A 139 4.05 -2.39 20.08
C ASP A 139 4.24 -2.70 18.59
N PRO A 140 4.28 -1.68 17.73
CA PRO A 140 4.46 -1.85 16.29
C PRO A 140 5.77 -2.56 15.91
N ILE A 141 6.83 -2.37 16.72
CA ILE A 141 8.14 -3.02 16.47
C ILE A 141 8.01 -4.54 16.61
N LYS A 142 7.39 -5.03 17.68
CA LYS A 142 7.10 -6.46 17.80
C LYS A 142 6.22 -6.97 16.67
N GLY A 143 5.24 -6.17 16.25
CA GLY A 143 4.35 -6.50 15.14
C GLY A 143 5.11 -6.71 13.84
N ILE A 144 5.91 -5.73 13.42
CA ILE A 144 6.68 -5.83 12.16
C ILE A 144 7.73 -6.95 12.22
N GLN A 145 8.35 -7.18 13.38
CA GLN A 145 9.29 -8.30 13.59
C GLN A 145 8.58 -9.65 13.43
N ALA A 146 7.38 -9.80 13.99
CA ALA A 146 6.60 -11.02 13.84
C ALA A 146 6.27 -11.28 12.37
N LEU A 147 5.77 -10.28 11.62
CA LEU A 147 5.52 -10.39 10.19
C LEU A 147 6.79 -10.73 9.40
N ALA A 148 7.92 -10.11 9.73
CA ALA A 148 9.20 -10.40 9.09
C ALA A 148 9.59 -11.88 9.21
N THR A 149 9.25 -12.58 10.30
CA THR A 149 9.54 -14.03 10.44
C THR A 149 8.79 -14.87 9.41
N LYS A 150 7.64 -14.40 8.93
CA LYS A 150 6.75 -15.13 8.01
C LYS A 150 6.97 -14.76 6.54
N LEU A 151 7.76 -13.74 6.26
CA LEU A 151 8.10 -13.39 4.89
C LEU A 151 9.06 -14.42 4.28
N ALA A 152 8.76 -14.92 3.09
CA ALA A 152 9.62 -15.81 2.34
C ALA A 152 10.91 -15.09 1.88
N PRO A 153 12.03 -15.78 1.63
CA PRO A 153 13.19 -15.18 0.99
C PRO A 153 12.79 -14.58 -0.39
N GLY A 154 13.15 -13.33 -0.65
CA GLY A 154 12.71 -12.58 -1.85
C GLY A 154 11.25 -12.14 -1.82
N GLY A 155 10.54 -12.39 -0.72
CA GLY A 155 9.16 -11.93 -0.53
C GLY A 155 9.07 -10.44 -0.21
N LEU A 156 7.87 -9.89 -0.42
CA LEU A 156 7.56 -8.48 -0.22
C LEU A 156 6.58 -8.28 0.95
N LEU A 157 6.85 -7.29 1.79
CA LEU A 157 5.94 -6.80 2.81
C LEU A 157 5.48 -5.39 2.42
N HIS A 158 4.22 -5.25 2.07
CA HIS A 158 3.56 -3.99 1.77
C HIS A 158 2.99 -3.40 3.06
N ILE A 159 3.33 -2.17 3.36
CA ILE A 159 2.93 -1.47 4.59
C ILE A 159 2.33 -0.11 4.27
N PHE A 160 1.26 0.21 4.99
CA PHE A 160 0.68 1.54 5.07
C PHE A 160 0.55 1.93 6.54
N VAL A 161 1.15 3.07 6.93
CA VAL A 161 1.05 3.65 8.28
C VAL A 161 0.84 5.15 8.23
N TYR A 162 0.29 5.73 9.30
CA TYR A 162 -0.03 7.15 9.34
C TYR A 162 1.18 8.04 9.55
N ALA A 163 1.12 9.25 8.93
CA ALA A 163 2.17 10.27 8.99
C ALA A 163 1.77 11.41 9.94
N ALA A 164 2.64 11.72 10.90
CA ALA A 164 2.36 12.65 11.99
C ALA A 164 2.07 14.07 11.51
N LEU A 165 2.85 14.61 10.57
CA LEU A 165 2.73 16.00 10.17
C LEU A 165 1.41 16.27 9.41
N GLY A 166 0.99 15.34 8.57
CA GLY A 166 -0.23 15.49 7.77
C GLY A 166 -1.53 15.20 8.52
N ARG A 167 -1.46 14.63 9.74
CA ARG A 167 -2.61 14.24 10.56
C ARG A 167 -2.73 15.00 11.87
N TRP A 168 -2.02 16.12 12.02
CA TRP A 168 -1.97 16.88 13.28
C TRP A 168 -3.36 17.28 13.80
N GLU A 169 -4.31 17.62 12.93
CA GLU A 169 -5.68 17.99 13.33
C GLU A 169 -6.45 16.81 13.87
N ILE A 170 -6.23 15.61 13.34
CA ILE A 170 -6.86 14.37 13.81
C ILE A 170 -6.37 14.06 15.22
N SER A 171 -5.06 14.06 15.44
CA SER A 171 -4.46 13.82 16.76
C SER A 171 -4.96 14.82 17.83
N LEU A 172 -5.11 16.10 17.48
CA LEU A 172 -5.68 17.08 18.40
C LEU A 172 -7.16 16.83 18.72
N MET A 173 -7.94 16.43 17.71
CA MET A 173 -9.36 16.13 17.91
C MET A 173 -9.57 14.84 18.70
N GLN A 174 -8.78 13.81 18.48
CA GLN A 174 -8.77 12.58 19.29
C GLN A 174 -8.55 12.90 20.78
N GLN A 175 -7.56 13.74 21.09
CA GLN A 175 -7.27 14.16 22.44
C GLN A 175 -8.43 14.96 23.06
N ALA A 176 -9.03 15.89 22.29
CA ALA A 176 -10.15 16.69 22.76
C ALA A 176 -11.40 15.84 23.04
N ILE A 177 -11.72 14.88 22.16
CA ILE A 177 -12.84 13.95 22.37
C ILE A 177 -12.59 13.09 23.61
N ALA A 178 -11.39 12.51 23.74
CA ALA A 178 -11.02 11.68 24.88
C ALA A 178 -11.12 12.45 26.23
N MET A 179 -10.76 13.75 26.24
CA MET A 179 -10.93 14.61 27.42
C MET A 179 -12.40 14.83 27.75
N LEU A 180 -13.26 15.04 26.75
CA LEU A 180 -14.70 15.29 26.97
C LEU A 180 -15.46 14.01 27.37
N GLN A 181 -15.01 12.83 26.91
CA GLN A 181 -15.57 11.56 27.35
C GLN A 181 -15.31 11.25 28.83
N GLY A 182 -14.18 11.70 29.38
CA GLY A 182 -13.83 11.49 30.79
C GLY A 182 -13.92 10.00 31.19
N GLU A 183 -14.83 9.68 32.12
CA GLU A 183 -15.04 8.30 32.61
C GLU A 183 -15.72 7.37 31.60
N HIS A 184 -16.34 7.93 30.55
CA HIS A 184 -16.95 7.15 29.45
C HIS A 184 -15.95 6.73 28.39
N ARG A 185 -14.66 7.04 28.56
CA ARG A 185 -13.61 6.64 27.62
C ARG A 185 -13.61 5.12 27.43
N GLY A 186 -13.72 4.67 26.16
CA GLY A 186 -13.88 3.27 25.79
C GLY A 186 -15.33 2.84 25.52
N ASP A 187 -16.30 3.77 25.67
CA ASP A 187 -17.59 3.71 24.97
C ASP A 187 -17.44 4.43 23.63
N TYR A 188 -17.27 3.68 22.56
CA TYR A 188 -17.00 4.25 21.25
C TYR A 188 -18.21 4.93 20.63
N ARG A 189 -19.44 4.53 21.00
CA ARG A 189 -20.67 5.20 20.54
C ARG A 189 -20.82 6.57 21.19
N ASP A 190 -20.51 6.67 22.47
CA ASP A 190 -20.43 7.96 23.17
C ASP A 190 -19.33 8.85 22.53
N GLY A 191 -18.16 8.28 22.23
CA GLY A 191 -17.06 8.99 21.56
C GLY A 191 -17.45 9.58 20.22
N VAL A 192 -18.14 8.83 19.37
CA VAL A 192 -18.66 9.31 18.09
C VAL A 192 -19.68 10.44 18.32
N GLN A 193 -20.61 10.28 19.26
CA GLN A 193 -21.60 11.31 19.59
C GLN A 193 -20.93 12.60 20.08
N VAL A 194 -20.02 12.50 21.03
CA VAL A 194 -19.26 13.64 21.57
C VAL A 194 -18.47 14.34 20.46
N GLY A 195 -17.78 13.57 19.63
CA GLY A 195 -17.00 14.10 18.50
C GLY A 195 -17.85 14.84 17.50
N ARG A 196 -18.98 14.28 17.08
CA ARG A 196 -19.95 14.93 16.18
C ARG A 196 -20.49 16.24 16.76
N GLN A 197 -20.84 16.24 18.04
CA GLN A 197 -21.29 17.45 18.75
C GLN A 197 -20.19 18.50 18.84
N LEU A 198 -18.95 18.09 19.11
CA LEU A 198 -17.80 18.99 19.18
C LEU A 198 -17.54 19.65 17.81
N PHE A 199 -17.51 18.89 16.72
CA PHE A 199 -17.37 19.45 15.37
C PHE A 199 -18.51 20.42 15.03
N GLY A 200 -19.76 20.11 15.42
CA GLY A 200 -20.91 20.98 15.21
C GLY A 200 -20.89 22.24 16.05
N ALA A 201 -20.24 22.23 17.22
CA ALA A 201 -20.14 23.39 18.12
C ALA A 201 -18.98 24.33 17.76
N LEU A 202 -17.95 23.85 17.09
CA LEU A 202 -16.81 24.67 16.70
C LEU A 202 -17.19 25.64 15.57
N PRO A 203 -16.67 26.90 15.60
CA PRO A 203 -16.94 27.85 14.52
C PRO A 203 -16.31 27.36 13.20
N GLU A 204 -16.96 27.65 12.07
CA GLU A 204 -16.47 27.27 10.73
C GLU A 204 -15.08 27.85 10.40
N THR A 205 -14.67 28.92 11.08
CA THR A 205 -13.33 29.50 10.96
C THR A 205 -12.25 28.73 11.69
N ASN A 206 -12.62 27.74 12.54
CA ASN A 206 -11.66 26.89 13.24
C ASN A 206 -10.83 26.10 12.22
N ARG A 207 -9.52 26.04 12.44
CA ARG A 207 -8.57 25.41 11.50
C ARG A 207 -8.79 23.91 11.33
N ILE A 208 -9.15 23.21 12.43
CA ILE A 208 -9.44 21.77 12.40
C ILE A 208 -10.70 21.53 11.57
N VAL A 209 -11.78 22.29 11.81
CA VAL A 209 -13.04 22.17 11.07
C VAL A 209 -12.85 22.43 9.56
N LYS A 210 -12.05 23.45 9.21
CA LYS A 210 -11.75 23.73 7.79
C LYS A 210 -11.02 22.56 7.14
N ARG A 211 -10.00 22.05 7.82
CA ARG A 211 -9.18 20.96 7.27
C ARG A 211 -9.96 19.66 7.18
N ASP A 212 -10.81 19.36 8.15
CA ASP A 212 -11.73 18.24 8.10
C ASP A 212 -12.67 18.34 6.88
N LYS A 213 -13.30 19.49 6.68
CA LYS A 213 -14.16 19.72 5.51
C LYS A 213 -13.42 19.61 4.17
N GLU A 214 -12.17 20.04 4.10
CA GLU A 214 -11.36 20.01 2.89
C GLU A 214 -10.86 18.60 2.55
N ARG A 215 -10.60 17.76 3.56
CA ARG A 215 -9.91 16.48 3.37
C ARG A 215 -10.77 15.25 3.62
N TRP A 216 -11.63 15.29 4.64
CA TRP A 216 -12.24 14.09 5.21
C TRP A 216 -13.76 14.07 5.14
N ALA A 217 -14.38 15.15 4.64
CA ALA A 217 -15.84 15.29 4.63
C ALA A 217 -16.58 14.19 3.87
N LEU A 218 -15.95 13.57 2.88
CA LEU A 218 -16.53 12.47 2.11
C LEU A 218 -16.39 11.12 2.83
N GLU A 219 -15.39 10.97 3.69
CA GLU A 219 -15.09 9.71 4.36
C GLU A 219 -15.75 9.64 5.74
N ASN A 220 -15.63 10.69 6.55
CA ASN A 220 -16.08 10.68 7.96
C ASN A 220 -17.57 10.94 8.18
N HIS A 221 -18.40 10.94 7.13
CA HIS A 221 -19.87 11.00 7.28
C HIS A 221 -20.44 9.70 7.87
N GLN A 222 -19.78 8.56 7.66
CA GLN A 222 -20.12 7.29 8.28
C GLN A 222 -19.54 7.20 9.69
N ASP A 223 -20.26 6.57 10.61
CA ASP A 223 -19.81 6.49 12.01
C ASP A 223 -18.60 5.56 12.18
N GLU A 224 -18.47 4.55 11.33
CA GLU A 224 -17.32 3.65 11.28
C GLU A 224 -16.03 4.41 10.93
N CYS A 225 -16.08 5.24 9.88
CA CYS A 225 -14.95 6.08 9.48
C CYS A 225 -14.62 7.14 10.52
N PHE A 226 -15.66 7.74 11.12
CA PHE A 226 -15.48 8.72 12.19
C PHE A 226 -14.87 8.09 13.44
N ALA A 227 -15.29 6.89 13.80
CA ALA A 227 -14.79 6.16 14.96
C ALA A 227 -13.32 5.74 14.77
N ASP A 228 -12.98 5.21 13.60
CA ASP A 228 -11.60 4.87 13.24
C ASP A 228 -10.68 6.10 13.29
N MET A 229 -11.12 7.22 12.73
CA MET A 229 -10.33 8.44 12.63
C MET A 229 -10.18 9.19 13.95
N TYR A 230 -11.28 9.37 14.71
CA TYR A 230 -11.31 10.32 15.83
C TYR A 230 -11.51 9.70 17.22
N VAL A 231 -11.91 8.43 17.31
CA VAL A 231 -12.23 7.77 18.58
C VAL A 231 -11.36 6.55 18.83
N HIS A 232 -10.38 6.32 17.95
CA HIS A 232 -9.49 5.16 18.05
C HIS A 232 -8.73 5.15 19.39
N PRO A 233 -8.68 4.01 20.12
CA PRO A 233 -8.07 3.94 21.44
C PRO A 233 -6.53 3.96 21.40
N GLN A 234 -5.92 3.64 20.27
CA GLN A 234 -4.47 3.50 20.11
C GLN A 234 -4.04 3.91 18.70
N GLU A 235 -3.21 4.92 18.58
CA GLU A 235 -2.61 5.35 17.32
C GLU A 235 -1.17 5.82 17.55
N VAL A 236 -0.27 5.47 16.63
CA VAL A 236 1.12 5.93 16.57
C VAL A 236 1.35 6.52 15.19
N ASP A 237 1.44 7.83 15.12
CA ASP A 237 1.79 8.52 13.87
C ASP A 237 3.30 8.64 13.72
N TYR A 238 3.80 8.42 12.52
CA TYR A 238 5.23 8.40 12.22
C TYR A 238 5.70 9.70 11.58
N THR A 239 6.94 10.08 11.87
CA THR A 239 7.77 10.94 11.04
C THR A 239 8.71 10.06 10.22
N ILE A 240 9.43 10.62 9.24
CA ILE A 240 10.45 9.86 8.49
C ILE A 240 11.47 9.24 9.45
N ASP A 241 11.88 9.95 10.48
CA ASP A 241 12.87 9.44 11.44
C ASP A 241 12.33 8.21 12.18
N THR A 242 11.14 8.31 12.80
CA THR A 242 10.54 7.20 13.55
C THR A 242 10.05 6.07 12.64
N LEU A 243 9.69 6.37 11.39
CA LEU A 243 9.38 5.34 10.38
C LEU A 243 10.62 4.47 10.09
N PHE A 244 11.78 5.09 9.89
CA PHE A 244 13.00 4.33 9.64
C PHE A 244 13.51 3.59 10.90
N GLU A 245 13.20 4.05 12.12
CA GLU A 245 13.42 3.25 13.33
C GLU A 245 12.58 1.95 13.31
N LEU A 246 11.31 2.04 12.91
CA LEU A 246 10.44 0.87 12.74
C LEU A 246 10.96 -0.08 11.65
N ILE A 247 11.37 0.47 10.51
CA ILE A 247 11.91 -0.31 9.38
C ILE A 247 13.20 -1.03 9.80
N ASP A 248 14.16 -0.33 10.40
CA ASP A 248 15.42 -0.91 10.84
C ASP A 248 15.22 -2.01 11.88
N ALA A 249 14.25 -1.84 12.78
CA ALA A 249 13.91 -2.85 13.78
C ALA A 249 13.32 -4.14 13.19
N SER A 250 12.76 -4.09 11.97
CA SER A 250 12.19 -5.26 11.29
C SER A 250 13.25 -6.29 10.84
N GLY A 251 14.48 -5.82 10.60
CA GLY A 251 15.54 -6.63 9.98
C GLY A 251 15.31 -6.92 8.49
N LEU A 252 14.34 -6.24 7.84
CA LEU A 252 14.08 -6.30 6.41
C LEU A 252 14.76 -5.13 5.68
N GLU A 253 14.90 -5.25 4.37
CA GLU A 253 15.44 -4.19 3.52
C GLU A 253 14.31 -3.28 3.03
N PHE A 254 14.52 -1.96 3.12
CA PHE A 254 13.62 -0.97 2.53
C PHE A 254 13.79 -0.97 1.01
N VAL A 255 12.72 -1.29 0.29
CA VAL A 255 12.71 -1.31 -1.18
C VAL A 255 12.38 0.06 -1.73
N GLY A 256 11.35 0.72 -1.20
CA GLY A 256 10.95 2.05 -1.63
C GLY A 256 9.51 2.40 -1.26
N PHE A 257 9.20 3.68 -1.33
CA PHE A 257 7.82 4.16 -1.23
C PHE A 257 7.03 3.81 -2.49
N SER A 258 5.76 3.45 -2.33
CA SER A 258 4.88 3.05 -3.44
C SER A 258 4.49 4.21 -4.37
N ASN A 259 4.77 5.45 -3.97
CA ASN A 259 4.53 6.66 -4.74
C ASN A 259 5.82 7.46 -4.97
N PRO A 260 6.80 6.94 -5.74
CA PRO A 260 8.15 7.52 -5.87
C PRO A 260 8.15 8.96 -6.40
N ARG A 261 7.12 9.35 -7.18
CA ARG A 261 6.98 10.73 -7.67
C ARG A 261 6.79 11.75 -6.54
N TYR A 262 6.12 11.33 -5.45
CA TYR A 262 5.96 12.19 -4.26
C TYR A 262 7.32 12.44 -3.59
N TRP A 263 8.17 11.43 -3.57
CA TRP A 263 9.49 11.44 -2.91
C TRP A 263 10.62 11.95 -3.80
N ASP A 264 10.30 12.67 -4.88
CA ASP A 264 11.27 13.36 -5.73
C ASP A 264 11.45 14.82 -5.30
N LEU A 265 12.65 15.19 -4.88
CA LEU A 265 13.03 16.55 -4.49
C LEU A 265 12.81 17.57 -5.61
N ASN A 266 12.94 17.16 -6.88
CA ASN A 266 12.69 18.05 -8.03
C ASN A 266 11.28 18.65 -8.00
N ARG A 267 10.31 17.93 -7.47
CA ARG A 267 8.92 18.38 -7.32
C ARG A 267 8.83 19.66 -6.47
N LEU A 268 9.68 19.76 -5.44
CA LEU A 268 9.64 20.85 -4.45
C LEU A 268 10.67 21.94 -4.71
N VAL A 269 11.90 21.55 -4.97
CA VAL A 269 13.03 22.50 -5.01
C VAL A 269 13.75 22.55 -6.37
N GLY A 270 13.28 21.80 -7.38
CA GLY A 270 13.91 21.69 -8.71
C GLY A 270 13.99 22.99 -9.51
N LYS A 271 13.37 24.09 -9.03
CA LYS A 271 13.50 25.42 -9.65
C LYS A 271 14.77 26.18 -9.24
N SER A 272 15.53 25.64 -8.28
CA SER A 272 16.76 26.29 -7.77
C SER A 272 17.92 25.29 -7.79
N ASP A 273 18.83 25.46 -8.74
CA ASP A 273 20.03 24.65 -8.90
C ASP A 273 20.89 24.63 -7.62
N ASP A 274 21.04 25.79 -6.95
CA ASP A 274 21.81 25.88 -5.71
C ASP A 274 21.20 25.11 -4.56
N VAL A 275 19.86 25.12 -4.41
CA VAL A 275 19.16 24.36 -3.38
C VAL A 275 19.21 22.88 -3.70
N MET A 276 18.98 22.49 -4.96
CA MET A 276 19.10 21.10 -5.40
C MET A 276 20.49 20.54 -5.18
N ALA A 277 21.54 21.27 -5.54
CA ALA A 277 22.92 20.84 -5.33
C ALA A 277 23.21 20.57 -3.84
N ARG A 278 22.69 21.40 -2.93
CA ARG A 278 22.80 21.18 -1.48
C ARG A 278 21.98 19.98 -1.02
N ALA A 279 20.74 19.86 -1.47
CA ALA A 279 19.87 18.74 -1.10
C ALA A 279 20.43 17.39 -1.56
N GLN A 280 21.08 17.34 -2.72
CA GLN A 280 21.72 16.12 -3.24
C GLN A 280 22.96 15.68 -2.44
N THR A 281 23.54 16.55 -1.59
CA THR A 281 24.62 16.13 -0.67
C THR A 281 24.12 15.39 0.56
N LEU A 282 22.81 15.43 0.82
CA LEU A 282 22.18 14.71 1.94
C LEU A 282 22.07 13.22 1.63
N GLY A 283 22.12 12.39 2.68
CA GLY A 283 21.81 10.98 2.56
C GLY A 283 20.34 10.75 2.17
N THR A 284 20.02 9.59 1.61
CA THR A 284 18.66 9.28 1.11
C THR A 284 17.57 9.52 2.16
N ARG A 285 17.77 9.09 3.40
CA ARG A 285 16.80 9.30 4.50
C ARG A 285 16.64 10.78 4.86
N GLU A 286 17.72 11.52 4.82
CA GLU A 286 17.70 12.98 5.05
C GLU A 286 16.97 13.72 3.92
N GLN A 287 17.09 13.25 2.67
CA GLN A 287 16.30 13.76 1.55
C GLN A 287 14.81 13.50 1.74
N TYR A 288 14.41 12.31 2.18
CA TYR A 288 13.01 12.01 2.54
C TYR A 288 12.54 12.90 3.71
N ARG A 289 13.38 13.10 4.71
CA ARG A 289 13.07 14.00 5.82
C ARG A 289 12.90 15.45 5.34
N LEU A 290 13.72 15.90 4.42
CA LEU A 290 13.59 17.23 3.81
C LEU A 290 12.26 17.38 3.05
N ILE A 291 11.85 16.37 2.28
CA ILE A 291 10.56 16.35 1.58
C ILE A 291 9.41 16.45 2.60
N GLU A 292 9.43 15.65 3.64
CA GLU A 292 8.41 15.68 4.71
C GLU A 292 8.29 17.07 5.35
N LEU A 293 9.41 17.74 5.61
CA LEU A 293 9.43 19.08 6.20
C LEU A 293 8.91 20.17 5.26
N LEU A 294 9.13 20.02 3.96
CA LEU A 294 8.72 20.98 2.93
C LEU A 294 7.28 20.76 2.45
N ASP A 295 6.76 19.53 2.60
CA ASP A 295 5.41 19.16 2.22
C ASP A 295 4.74 18.34 3.33
N PRO A 296 4.33 19.01 4.44
CA PRO A 296 3.77 18.35 5.61
C PRO A 296 2.30 17.90 5.41
N GLU A 297 1.82 17.86 4.17
CA GLU A 297 0.45 17.49 3.83
C GLU A 297 0.24 15.98 3.70
N LEU A 298 1.32 15.20 3.65
CA LEU A 298 1.25 13.74 3.56
C LEU A 298 0.63 13.15 4.83
N THR A 299 -0.42 12.36 4.66
CA THR A 299 -1.19 11.75 5.77
C THR A 299 -0.75 10.32 6.11
N HIS A 300 0.03 9.69 5.23
CA HIS A 300 0.46 8.31 5.39
C HIS A 300 1.76 8.04 4.64
N TYR A 301 2.46 7.01 5.09
CA TYR A 301 3.57 6.39 4.38
C TYR A 301 3.13 5.03 3.86
N GLU A 302 3.32 4.80 2.57
CA GLU A 302 3.02 3.53 1.93
C GLU A 302 4.27 3.05 1.18
N PHE A 303 4.75 1.84 1.51
CA PHE A 303 6.07 1.38 1.10
C PHE A 303 6.18 -0.14 1.09
N PHE A 304 7.26 -0.62 0.46
CA PHE A 304 7.61 -2.03 0.44
C PHE A 304 8.91 -2.29 1.20
N LEU A 305 8.90 -3.39 1.94
CA LEU A 305 10.09 -4.03 2.50
C LEU A 305 10.28 -5.39 1.85
N SER A 306 11.51 -5.92 1.88
CA SER A 306 11.77 -7.26 1.39
C SER A 306 12.66 -8.07 2.34
N ARG A 307 12.53 -9.39 2.27
CA ARG A 307 13.49 -10.30 2.87
C ARG A 307 14.58 -10.64 1.86
N PRO A 308 15.84 -10.32 2.10
CA PRO A 308 16.94 -10.68 1.19
C PRO A 308 17.05 -12.19 0.91
N PRO A 309 17.58 -12.57 -0.28
CA PRO A 309 17.91 -11.71 -1.41
C PRO A 309 16.68 -11.35 -2.23
N LEU A 310 16.52 -10.05 -2.57
CA LEU A 310 15.56 -9.61 -3.57
C LEU A 310 16.32 -9.41 -4.90
N PRO A 311 16.06 -10.23 -5.93
CA PRO A 311 16.74 -10.07 -7.21
C PRO A 311 16.36 -8.75 -7.85
N GLN A 312 17.35 -8.05 -8.42
CA GLN A 312 17.14 -6.77 -9.10
C GLN A 312 17.57 -6.91 -10.57
N SER A 313 16.79 -6.39 -11.49
CA SER A 313 17.16 -6.28 -12.89
C SER A 313 17.63 -4.87 -13.23
N ASP A 314 18.79 -4.79 -13.86
CA ASP A 314 19.35 -3.53 -14.37
C ASP A 314 19.13 -3.43 -15.89
N TRP A 315 18.17 -2.60 -16.27
CA TRP A 315 17.83 -2.30 -17.66
C TRP A 315 18.56 -1.06 -18.23
N SER A 316 19.52 -0.51 -17.50
CA SER A 316 20.36 0.60 -17.97
C SER A 316 21.26 0.15 -19.13
N ARG A 317 21.71 -1.12 -19.10
CA ARG A 317 22.53 -1.73 -20.15
C ARG A 317 21.68 -2.06 -21.38
N SER A 318 22.09 -1.53 -22.53
CA SER A 318 21.36 -1.71 -23.79
C SER A 318 21.23 -3.18 -24.20
N GLU A 319 22.24 -4.01 -23.95
CA GLU A 319 22.19 -5.46 -24.27
C GLU A 319 21.11 -6.17 -23.45
N SER A 320 21.03 -5.91 -22.13
CA SER A 320 20.01 -6.49 -21.25
C SER A 320 18.61 -6.04 -21.68
N LEU A 321 18.45 -4.76 -22.01
CA LEU A 321 17.17 -4.21 -22.45
C LEU A 321 16.72 -4.78 -23.80
N LEU A 322 17.63 -4.93 -24.77
CA LEU A 322 17.32 -5.50 -26.09
C LEU A 322 16.84 -6.96 -25.98
N SER A 323 17.42 -7.73 -25.06
CA SER A 323 17.04 -9.14 -24.85
C SER A 323 15.82 -9.31 -23.96
N ALA A 324 15.31 -8.26 -23.34
CA ALA A 324 14.13 -8.35 -22.48
C ALA A 324 12.85 -8.59 -23.28
N ILE A 325 11.92 -9.32 -22.69
CA ILE A 325 10.56 -9.50 -23.21
C ILE A 325 9.66 -8.46 -22.53
N PRO A 326 9.11 -7.47 -23.26
CA PRO A 326 8.19 -6.50 -22.69
C PRO A 326 6.77 -7.02 -22.72
N SER A 327 6.10 -6.98 -21.60
CA SER A 327 4.65 -7.17 -21.49
C SER A 327 3.96 -5.89 -21.03
N ARG A 328 2.70 -5.70 -21.42
CA ARG A 328 1.91 -4.58 -20.93
C ARG A 328 1.72 -4.68 -19.42
N HIS A 329 1.70 -3.53 -18.73
CA HIS A 329 1.35 -3.52 -17.33
C HIS A 329 -0.12 -3.96 -17.14
N ALA A 330 -0.40 -4.83 -16.16
CA ALA A 330 -1.75 -5.39 -15.97
C ALA A 330 -2.77 -4.34 -15.51
N CYS A 331 -2.31 -3.35 -14.74
CA CYS A 331 -3.17 -2.29 -14.21
C CYS A 331 -3.24 -1.10 -15.17
N MET A 332 -4.01 -1.22 -16.24
CA MET A 332 -4.29 -0.15 -17.22
C MET A 332 -5.78 -0.16 -17.56
N SER A 333 -6.53 0.83 -17.04
CA SER A 333 -7.97 0.91 -17.27
C SER A 333 -8.29 1.73 -18.52
N GLY A 334 -8.93 1.09 -19.51
CA GLY A 334 -9.29 1.70 -20.79
C GLY A 334 -8.40 1.29 -21.96
N TRP A 335 -7.39 0.45 -21.77
CA TRP A 335 -6.68 -0.19 -22.87
C TRP A 335 -7.65 -1.07 -23.72
N PRO A 336 -7.58 -1.08 -25.07
CA PRO A 336 -6.51 -0.55 -25.94
C PRO A 336 -6.74 0.88 -26.46
N SER A 337 -7.37 1.77 -25.73
CA SER A 337 -7.45 3.18 -26.11
C SER A 337 -6.07 3.86 -26.05
N LYS A 338 -5.80 4.86 -26.93
CA LYS A 338 -4.62 5.73 -26.80
C LYS A 338 -4.70 6.68 -25.59
N SER A 339 -5.86 6.73 -24.92
CA SER A 339 -6.08 7.50 -23.70
C SER A 339 -6.72 6.58 -22.66
N PHE A 340 -6.02 6.33 -21.57
CA PHE A 340 -6.43 5.38 -20.52
C PHE A 340 -5.85 5.81 -19.17
N PHE A 341 -6.26 5.15 -18.08
CA PHE A 341 -5.69 5.36 -16.76
C PHE A 341 -4.58 4.33 -16.50
N ASP A 342 -3.42 4.82 -16.04
CA ASP A 342 -2.27 4.00 -15.67
C ASP A 342 -2.48 3.26 -14.32
N TYR A 343 -1.44 2.55 -13.87
CA TYR A 343 -1.43 1.76 -12.65
C TYR A 343 -1.84 2.55 -11.38
N ASP A 344 -1.67 3.87 -11.39
CA ASP A 344 -2.00 4.78 -10.27
C ASP A 344 -3.17 5.72 -10.62
N TYR A 345 -4.02 5.29 -11.55
CA TYR A 345 -5.20 6.04 -12.05
C TYR A 345 -4.89 7.44 -12.59
N GLN A 346 -3.66 7.64 -13.09
CA GLN A 346 -3.33 8.88 -13.78
C GLN A 346 -3.66 8.76 -15.29
N LEU A 347 -4.23 9.82 -15.85
CA LEU A 347 -4.58 9.84 -17.27
C LEU A 347 -3.31 9.84 -18.12
N VAL A 348 -3.13 8.80 -18.91
CA VAL A 348 -2.07 8.67 -19.92
C VAL A 348 -2.64 8.94 -21.31
N LYS A 349 -1.86 9.65 -22.14
CA LYS A 349 -2.10 9.78 -23.57
C LYS A 349 -0.85 9.29 -24.30
N LEU A 350 -1.04 8.33 -25.19
CA LEU A 350 0.04 7.76 -25.99
C LEU A 350 0.20 8.51 -27.32
N THR A 351 1.43 8.63 -27.75
CA THR A 351 1.77 8.93 -29.15
C THR A 351 1.49 7.72 -30.03
N ASP A 352 1.44 7.91 -31.34
CA ASP A 352 1.22 6.80 -32.29
C ASP A 352 2.31 5.72 -32.19
N PRO A 353 3.62 6.06 -32.13
CA PRO A 353 4.67 5.06 -31.95
C PRO A 353 4.59 4.29 -30.62
N GLU A 354 4.25 4.97 -29.51
CA GLU A 354 4.06 4.32 -28.21
C GLU A 354 2.88 3.33 -28.24
N TYR A 355 1.79 3.72 -28.86
CA TYR A 355 0.62 2.85 -29.02
C TYR A 355 0.95 1.62 -29.88
N ASP A 356 1.64 1.80 -31.00
CA ASP A 356 2.02 0.71 -31.90
C ASP A 356 2.98 -0.27 -31.18
N PHE A 357 3.95 0.23 -30.42
CA PHE A 357 4.83 -0.60 -29.61
C PHE A 357 4.07 -1.37 -28.54
N LEU A 358 3.24 -0.69 -27.74
CA LEU A 358 2.43 -1.34 -26.69
C LEU A 358 1.45 -2.37 -27.25
N SER A 359 0.91 -2.15 -28.46
CA SER A 359 -0.01 -3.09 -29.11
C SER A 359 0.68 -4.40 -29.53
N ARG A 360 1.99 -4.36 -29.72
CA ARG A 360 2.84 -5.51 -30.07
C ARG A 360 3.44 -6.19 -28.85
N CYS A 361 3.48 -5.51 -27.69
CA CYS A 361 3.94 -6.13 -26.44
C CYS A 361 3.02 -7.29 -26.03
N ALA A 362 3.59 -8.27 -25.35
CA ALA A 362 2.86 -9.40 -24.79
C ALA A 362 1.77 -8.96 -23.80
N ASP A 363 0.77 -9.80 -23.59
CA ASP A 363 -0.14 -9.67 -22.45
C ASP A 363 0.59 -9.99 -21.14
N PRO A 364 0.11 -9.46 -20.02
CA PRO A 364 0.70 -9.75 -18.72
C PRO A 364 0.81 -11.26 -18.46
N GLY A 365 1.99 -11.71 -18.03
CA GLY A 365 2.25 -13.12 -17.71
C GLY A 365 2.69 -13.99 -18.90
N ILE A 366 2.71 -13.48 -20.12
CA ILE A 366 3.25 -14.19 -21.30
C ILE A 366 4.77 -13.97 -21.37
N THR A 367 5.53 -15.07 -21.36
CA THR A 367 7.00 -15.05 -21.39
C THR A 367 7.59 -15.60 -22.70
N ASP A 368 6.79 -16.22 -23.54
CA ASP A 368 7.19 -16.68 -24.89
C ASP A 368 6.63 -15.67 -25.91
N ALA A 369 7.34 -14.56 -26.08
CA ALA A 369 6.95 -13.45 -26.92
C ALA A 369 8.20 -12.71 -27.44
N ASP A 370 7.97 -11.78 -28.37
CA ASP A 370 9.03 -10.98 -28.98
C ASP A 370 9.82 -10.17 -27.94
N THR A 371 11.13 -10.14 -28.15
CA THR A 371 12.04 -9.29 -27.37
C THR A 371 11.92 -7.82 -27.77
N VAL A 372 12.45 -6.93 -26.93
CA VAL A 372 12.57 -5.50 -27.28
C VAL A 372 13.28 -5.33 -28.62
N ALA A 373 14.37 -6.08 -28.87
CA ALA A 373 15.11 -6.00 -30.13
C ALA A 373 14.22 -6.31 -31.34
N GLU A 374 13.38 -7.35 -31.27
CA GLU A 374 12.46 -7.74 -32.34
C GLU A 374 11.32 -6.72 -32.51
N LEU A 375 10.80 -6.18 -31.40
CA LEU A 375 9.72 -5.20 -31.45
C LEU A 375 10.13 -3.84 -32.01
N ILE A 376 11.37 -3.41 -31.83
CA ILE A 376 11.86 -2.14 -32.37
C ILE A 376 12.54 -2.27 -33.72
N ALA A 377 12.78 -3.50 -34.21
CA ALA A 377 13.36 -3.72 -35.52
C ALA A 377 12.49 -3.06 -36.61
N ASP A 378 13.14 -2.38 -37.55
CA ASP A 378 12.50 -1.71 -38.69
C ASP A 378 11.47 -0.60 -38.27
N THR A 379 11.64 -0.03 -37.08
CA THR A 379 10.83 1.08 -36.56
C THR A 379 11.71 2.26 -36.13
N ASP A 380 11.12 3.44 -36.01
CA ASP A 380 11.80 4.64 -35.43
C ASP A 380 11.75 4.63 -33.89
N PHE A 381 11.19 3.60 -33.25
CA PHE A 381 11.10 3.50 -31.80
C PHE A 381 12.44 3.11 -31.18
N THR A 382 12.90 3.86 -30.20
CA THR A 382 14.26 3.76 -29.66
C THR A 382 14.29 3.07 -28.29
N LEU A 383 15.47 2.64 -27.84
CA LEU A 383 15.65 2.14 -26.48
C LEU A 383 15.29 3.18 -25.40
N ASP A 384 15.45 4.47 -25.69
CA ASP A 384 15.07 5.52 -24.74
C ASP A 384 13.55 5.66 -24.63
N ASP A 385 12.80 5.39 -25.70
CA ASP A 385 11.35 5.31 -25.66
C ASP A 385 10.89 4.09 -24.83
N VAL A 386 11.56 2.95 -25.00
CA VAL A 386 11.28 1.75 -24.17
C VAL A 386 11.53 2.05 -22.68
N ARG A 387 12.68 2.69 -22.36
CA ARG A 387 12.97 3.13 -20.99
C ARG A 387 11.94 4.14 -20.47
N SER A 388 11.42 5.00 -21.32
CA SER A 388 10.35 5.94 -20.97
C SER A 388 9.06 5.19 -20.59
N LEU A 389 8.63 4.20 -21.39
CA LEU A 389 7.46 3.38 -21.07
C LEU A 389 7.66 2.60 -19.77
N GLN A 390 8.85 2.04 -19.54
CA GLN A 390 9.18 1.32 -18.32
C GLN A 390 9.14 2.25 -17.09
N ARG A 391 9.76 3.43 -17.14
CA ARG A 391 9.71 4.41 -16.03
C ARG A 391 8.30 4.87 -15.72
N ARG A 392 7.42 4.93 -16.73
CA ARG A 392 5.99 5.25 -16.59
C ARG A 392 5.16 4.05 -16.14
N GLN A 393 5.78 2.89 -15.90
CA GLN A 393 5.10 1.65 -15.53
C GLN A 393 4.01 1.24 -16.53
N LEU A 394 4.23 1.47 -17.82
CA LEU A 394 3.31 1.05 -18.88
C LEU A 394 3.68 -0.34 -19.42
N ILE A 395 4.94 -0.74 -19.22
CA ILE A 395 5.45 -2.07 -19.52
C ILE A 395 6.18 -2.66 -18.31
N VAL A 396 6.13 -3.98 -18.24
CA VAL A 396 6.95 -4.81 -17.37
C VAL A 396 7.93 -5.57 -18.24
N LEU A 397 9.18 -5.63 -17.84
CA LEU A 397 10.24 -6.34 -18.55
C LEU A 397 10.51 -7.68 -17.88
N SER A 398 10.69 -8.71 -18.66
CA SER A 398 11.13 -10.03 -18.19
C SER A 398 12.47 -10.38 -18.84
N PRO A 399 13.44 -10.95 -18.10
CA PRO A 399 14.63 -11.51 -18.72
C PRO A 399 14.24 -12.71 -19.58
N THR A 400 14.88 -12.88 -20.71
CA THR A 400 14.78 -14.15 -21.47
C THR A 400 15.34 -15.26 -20.60
N ILE A 401 14.54 -16.30 -20.38
CA ILE A 401 15.04 -17.51 -19.70
C ILE A 401 16.05 -18.15 -20.65
N PRO A 402 17.31 -18.38 -20.23
CA PRO A 402 18.23 -19.12 -21.06
C PRO A 402 17.59 -20.48 -21.38
N THR A 403 17.33 -20.75 -22.64
CA THR A 403 16.99 -22.11 -23.08
C THR A 403 18.18 -22.98 -22.70
N THR A 404 18.05 -23.73 -21.61
CA THR A 404 19.03 -24.75 -21.25
C THR A 404 19.08 -25.74 -22.41
N PRO A 405 20.26 -26.01 -23.03
CA PRO A 405 20.38 -26.93 -24.12
C PRO A 405 20.07 -28.36 -23.72
#